data_29d65ed40b70c702f7b346d5466dbc85
#
_entry.id   29d65ed40b70c702f7b346d5466dbc85
#
_cell.length_a   1.000
_cell.length_b   1.000
_cell.length_c   1.000
_cell.angle_alpha   90.00
_cell.angle_beta   90.00
_cell.angle_gamma   90.00
#
_symmetry.space_group_name_H-M   'P 1'
#
loop_
_entity.id
_entity.type
_entity.pdbx_description
1 polymer ?
#
loop_
_entity_poly.entity_id
_entity_poly.type
_entity_poly.pdbx_seq_one_letter_code
_entity_poly.pdbx_strand_id
1 'polypeptide(L)'
;MREVWLAPGRFFGRLDPEGGLLRPALFASLVLYVNLLLEEVLQEAWRLEFNYGLLTAALPGLVVALGLTPLLVLGLSLLVLTILDGAPSRRKLGPVFRALGYATAVGLVFWIPYASIVALPYSLYVATVAVKEVLFISWRRAAAAALVPLGAVLLVMLLLAGPTGAYELLLNPPGE
;
A
#
# COMPACT_ATOMS: atom_id res chain seq x y z
N MET A 1 2.13 -15.60 -0.83
CA MET A 1 2.98 -14.47 -1.28
C MET A 1 3.47 -14.62 -2.72
N ARG A 2 4.15 -15.72 -3.07
CA ARG A 2 4.69 -15.91 -4.44
C ARG A 2 3.64 -15.70 -5.55
N GLU A 3 2.40 -16.15 -5.36
CA GLU A 3 1.33 -16.00 -6.37
C GLU A 3 0.87 -14.55 -6.53
N VAL A 4 0.85 -13.73 -5.47
CA VAL A 4 0.53 -12.30 -5.57
C VAL A 4 1.55 -11.58 -6.47
N TRP A 5 2.83 -11.97 -6.37
CA TRP A 5 3.91 -11.38 -7.16
C TRP A 5 3.96 -11.89 -8.60
N LEU A 6 3.82 -13.19 -8.82
CA LEU A 6 4.08 -13.79 -10.13
C LEU A 6 2.82 -14.03 -10.97
N ALA A 7 1.66 -14.14 -10.33
CA ALA A 7 0.39 -14.43 -10.99
C ALA A 7 -0.80 -13.78 -10.26
N PRO A 8 -0.82 -12.43 -10.11
CA PRO A 8 -1.84 -11.75 -9.31
C PRO A 8 -3.26 -12.06 -9.79
N GLY A 9 -3.53 -12.10 -11.08
CA GLY A 9 -4.85 -12.45 -11.60
C GLY A 9 -5.34 -13.83 -11.15
N ARG A 10 -4.44 -14.82 -11.09
CA ARG A 10 -4.77 -16.17 -10.63
C ARG A 10 -5.05 -16.20 -9.12
N PHE A 11 -4.28 -15.45 -8.33
CA PHE A 11 -4.46 -15.35 -6.88
C PHE A 11 -5.79 -14.66 -6.54
N PHE A 12 -6.03 -13.47 -7.08
CA PHE A 12 -7.22 -12.68 -6.77
C PHE A 12 -8.50 -13.28 -7.34
N GLY A 13 -8.44 -13.98 -8.49
CA GLY A 13 -9.58 -14.69 -9.06
C GLY A 13 -10.05 -15.91 -8.25
N ARG A 14 -9.21 -16.40 -7.31
CA ARG A 14 -9.55 -17.49 -6.37
C ARG A 14 -9.84 -17.00 -4.96
N LEU A 15 -9.79 -15.70 -4.73
CA LEU A 15 -10.00 -15.15 -3.39
C LEU A 15 -11.46 -15.36 -2.98
N ASP A 16 -11.65 -16.00 -1.82
CA ASP A 16 -12.98 -16.25 -1.29
C ASP A 16 -13.72 -14.92 -1.03
N PRO A 17 -14.86 -14.66 -1.67
CA PRO A 17 -15.62 -13.42 -1.48
C PRO A 17 -16.26 -13.29 -0.10
N GLU A 18 -16.41 -14.38 0.65
CA GLU A 18 -17.06 -14.42 1.97
C GLU A 18 -16.06 -14.53 3.13
N GLY A 19 -14.76 -14.61 2.83
CA GLY A 19 -13.69 -14.73 3.83
C GLY A 19 -13.66 -13.57 4.84
N GLY A 20 -13.16 -13.82 6.04
CA GLY A 20 -13.02 -12.80 7.09
C GLY A 20 -12.05 -11.68 6.73
N LEU A 21 -12.21 -10.52 7.38
CA LEU A 21 -11.35 -9.34 7.16
C LEU A 21 -10.06 -9.36 8.02
N LEU A 22 -10.05 -10.15 9.08
CA LEU A 22 -8.92 -10.18 10.02
C LEU A 22 -7.61 -10.65 9.37
N ARG A 23 -7.67 -11.71 8.57
CA ARG A 23 -6.46 -12.26 7.90
C ARG A 23 -5.80 -11.25 6.95
N PRO A 24 -6.51 -10.61 6.01
CA PRO A 24 -5.89 -9.60 5.15
C PRO A 24 -5.46 -8.35 5.92
N ALA A 25 -6.17 -7.96 6.99
CA ALA A 25 -5.76 -6.87 7.86
C ALA A 25 -4.43 -7.17 8.56
N LEU A 26 -4.32 -8.32 9.22
CA LEU A 26 -3.08 -8.76 9.87
C LEU A 26 -1.94 -8.95 8.87
N PHE A 27 -2.24 -9.46 7.68
CA PHE A 27 -1.26 -9.61 6.62
C PHE A 27 -0.70 -8.25 6.17
N ALA A 28 -1.57 -7.27 5.89
CA ALA A 28 -1.16 -5.93 5.52
C ALA A 28 -0.35 -5.25 6.64
N SER A 29 -0.80 -5.39 7.89
CA SER A 29 -0.09 -4.88 9.06
C SER A 29 1.30 -5.52 9.21
N LEU A 30 1.41 -6.83 9.00
CA LEU A 30 2.71 -7.52 9.04
C LEU A 30 3.65 -7.01 7.95
N VAL A 31 3.16 -6.81 6.73
CA VAL A 31 3.94 -6.26 5.61
C VAL A 31 4.48 -4.88 5.97
N LEU A 32 3.63 -3.98 6.48
CA LEU A 32 4.08 -2.64 6.90
C LEU A 32 5.08 -2.72 8.05
N TYR A 33 4.79 -3.54 9.07
CA TYR A 33 5.67 -3.69 10.24
C TYR A 33 7.06 -4.18 9.84
N VAL A 34 7.14 -5.21 8.99
CA VAL A 34 8.41 -5.72 8.47
C VAL A 34 9.15 -4.65 7.67
N ASN A 35 8.45 -3.84 6.86
CA ASN A 35 9.06 -2.71 6.16
C ASN A 35 9.70 -1.70 7.13
N LEU A 36 8.94 -1.25 8.14
CA LEU A 36 9.42 -0.29 9.13
C LEU A 36 10.66 -0.82 9.86
N LEU A 37 10.67 -2.10 10.26
CA LEU A 37 11.82 -2.69 10.92
C LEU A 37 13.05 -2.79 10.00
N LEU A 38 12.85 -3.22 8.74
CA LEU A 38 13.95 -3.37 7.79
C LEU A 38 14.51 -2.01 7.37
N GLU A 39 13.67 -0.99 7.25
CA GLU A 39 14.09 0.38 6.99
C GLU A 39 14.96 0.91 8.13
N GLU A 40 14.54 0.71 9.39
CA GLU A 40 15.30 1.13 10.57
C GLU A 40 16.65 0.41 10.65
N VAL A 41 16.65 -0.92 10.47
CA VAL A 41 17.89 -1.72 10.44
C VAL A 41 18.85 -1.22 9.37
N LEU A 42 18.32 -0.88 8.18
CA LEU A 42 19.14 -0.36 7.10
C LEU A 42 19.74 1.01 7.45
N GLN A 43 18.91 1.91 8.02
CA GLN A 43 19.38 3.24 8.42
C GLN A 43 20.45 3.16 9.51
N GLU A 44 20.31 2.29 10.52
CA GLU A 44 21.33 2.06 11.54
C GLU A 44 22.62 1.49 10.93
N ALA A 45 22.51 0.53 10.02
CA ALA A 45 23.67 -0.05 9.34
C ALA A 45 24.44 0.98 8.50
N TRP A 46 23.74 1.92 7.85
CA TRP A 46 24.38 2.97 7.04
C TRP A 46 25.03 4.06 7.89
N ARG A 47 24.44 4.39 9.07
CA ARG A 47 25.00 5.42 9.97
C ARG A 47 26.20 4.92 10.77
N LEU A 48 26.49 3.61 10.77
CA LEU A 48 27.50 2.96 11.62
C LEU A 48 27.35 3.28 13.13
N GLU A 49 26.19 3.77 13.51
CA GLU A 49 25.82 4.10 14.88
C GLU A 49 24.83 3.06 15.37
N PHE A 50 25.26 2.16 16.24
CA PHE A 50 24.36 1.29 17.00
C PHE A 50 23.60 2.15 18.02
N ASN A 51 22.60 2.86 17.57
CA ASN A 51 21.60 3.48 18.44
C ASN A 51 20.53 2.43 18.76
N TYR A 52 19.90 2.57 19.93
CA TYR A 52 18.78 1.73 20.34
C TYR A 52 17.49 1.95 19.49
N GLY A 53 17.63 2.49 18.28
CA GLY A 53 16.56 2.87 17.36
C GLY A 53 15.65 1.70 17.02
N LEU A 54 16.22 0.52 16.75
CA LEU A 54 15.42 -0.68 16.46
C LEU A 54 14.51 -1.06 17.64
N LEU A 55 15.00 -1.01 18.88
CA LEU A 55 14.20 -1.33 20.07
C LEU A 55 13.15 -0.26 20.34
N THR A 56 13.50 1.00 20.15
CA THR A 56 12.57 2.14 20.36
C THR A 56 11.55 2.24 19.23
N ALA A 57 11.85 1.81 18.02
CA ALA A 57 10.94 1.80 16.88
C ALA A 57 10.02 0.56 16.84
N ALA A 58 10.45 -0.59 17.38
CA ALA A 58 9.74 -1.85 17.26
C ALA A 58 8.32 -1.80 17.87
N LEU A 59 8.16 -1.32 19.11
CA LEU A 59 6.86 -1.24 19.75
C LEU A 59 5.94 -0.17 19.13
N PRO A 60 6.37 1.09 18.96
CA PRO A 60 5.58 2.09 18.26
C PRO A 60 5.24 1.66 16.82
N GLY A 61 6.20 1.07 16.09
CA GLY A 61 6.00 0.55 14.75
C GLY A 61 4.93 -0.54 14.70
N LEU A 62 4.88 -1.42 15.68
CA LEU A 62 3.84 -2.45 15.79
C LEU A 62 2.46 -1.83 16.03
N VAL A 63 2.35 -0.85 16.93
CA VAL A 63 1.09 -0.14 17.21
C VAL A 63 0.60 0.58 15.96
N VAL A 64 1.49 1.28 15.27
CA VAL A 64 1.18 1.96 13.99
C VAL A 64 0.74 0.95 12.93
N ALA A 65 1.46 -0.14 12.76
CA ALA A 65 1.14 -1.15 11.76
C ALA A 65 -0.21 -1.83 12.04
N LEU A 66 -0.50 -2.20 13.28
CA LEU A 66 -1.77 -2.85 13.65
C LEU A 66 -2.97 -1.89 13.63
N GLY A 67 -2.77 -0.63 13.99
CA GLY A 67 -3.84 0.38 14.04
C GLY A 67 -4.06 1.07 12.70
N LEU A 68 -3.01 1.65 12.13
CA LEU A 68 -3.12 2.50 10.94
C LEU A 68 -3.33 1.72 9.65
N THR A 69 -2.65 0.57 9.46
CA THR A 69 -2.72 -0.16 8.18
C THR A 69 -4.12 -0.66 7.85
N PRO A 70 -4.87 -1.31 8.76
CA PRO A 70 -6.24 -1.70 8.47
C PRO A 70 -7.15 -0.53 8.15
N LEU A 71 -6.95 0.62 8.81
CA LEU A 71 -7.71 1.85 8.54
C LEU A 71 -7.39 2.43 7.17
N LEU A 72 -6.12 2.42 6.76
CA LEU A 72 -5.70 2.86 5.43
C LEU A 72 -6.27 1.94 4.33
N VAL A 73 -6.20 0.62 4.51
CA VAL A 73 -6.79 -0.34 3.57
C VAL A 73 -8.30 -0.18 3.50
N LEU A 74 -8.96 0.07 4.63
CA LEU A 74 -10.40 0.35 4.68
C LEU A 74 -10.74 1.66 3.95
N GLY A 75 -10.04 2.73 4.24
CA GLY A 75 -10.21 4.03 3.58
C GLY A 75 -10.01 3.94 2.08
N LEU A 76 -8.95 3.25 1.64
CA LEU A 76 -8.69 3.02 0.21
C LEU A 76 -9.81 2.17 -0.42
N SER A 77 -10.31 1.16 0.28
CA SER A 77 -11.42 0.32 -0.21
C SER A 77 -12.71 1.13 -0.39
N LEU A 78 -13.02 1.99 0.57
CA LEU A 78 -14.17 2.90 0.49
C LEU A 78 -14.02 3.88 -0.69
N LEU A 79 -12.84 4.44 -0.86
CA LEU A 79 -12.54 5.38 -1.95
C LEU A 79 -12.67 4.71 -3.32
N VAL A 80 -12.10 3.51 -3.49
CA VAL A 80 -12.25 2.71 -4.72
C VAL A 80 -13.73 2.47 -5.04
N LEU A 81 -14.54 2.07 -4.05
CA LEU A 81 -15.97 1.83 -4.26
C LEU A 81 -16.75 3.11 -4.58
N THR A 82 -16.40 4.22 -3.93
CA THR A 82 -17.01 5.53 -4.21
C THR A 82 -16.74 5.96 -5.65
N ILE A 83 -15.52 5.74 -6.16
CA ILE A 83 -15.16 6.06 -7.56
C ILE A 83 -15.91 5.15 -8.54
N LEU A 84 -16.10 3.88 -8.22
CA LEU A 84 -16.71 2.91 -9.12
C LEU A 84 -18.24 3.01 -9.16
N ASP A 85 -18.87 3.18 -8.01
CA ASP A 85 -20.32 3.05 -7.84
C ASP A 85 -21.00 4.36 -7.35
N GLY A 86 -20.22 5.43 -7.12
CA GLY A 86 -20.73 6.69 -6.54
C GLY A 86 -20.99 6.63 -5.03
N ALA A 87 -21.12 5.44 -4.45
CA ALA A 87 -21.29 5.23 -3.01
C ALA A 87 -20.73 3.86 -2.58
N PRO A 88 -20.17 3.75 -1.36
CA PRO A 88 -19.61 2.49 -0.88
C PRO A 88 -20.72 1.48 -0.58
N SER A 89 -20.72 0.34 -1.27
CA SER A 89 -21.62 -0.77 -1.02
C SER A 89 -21.03 -1.71 0.03
N ARG A 90 -21.76 -1.96 1.12
CA ARG A 90 -21.32 -2.88 2.18
C ARG A 90 -21.03 -4.29 1.64
N ARG A 91 -21.77 -4.75 0.64
CA ARG A 91 -21.60 -6.07 0.02
C ARG A 91 -20.28 -6.20 -0.73
N LYS A 92 -19.78 -5.11 -1.34
CA LYS A 92 -18.53 -5.08 -2.10
C LYS A 92 -17.32 -4.74 -1.23
N LEU A 93 -17.53 -4.11 -0.06
CA LEU A 93 -16.45 -3.61 0.79
C LEU A 93 -15.54 -4.74 1.28
N GLY A 94 -16.09 -5.84 1.76
CA GLY A 94 -15.32 -6.99 2.24
C GLY A 94 -14.37 -7.56 1.17
N PRO A 95 -14.88 -7.92 -0.01
CA PRO A 95 -14.06 -8.37 -1.13
C PRO A 95 -12.94 -7.40 -1.52
N VAL A 96 -13.24 -6.10 -1.67
CA VAL A 96 -12.23 -5.09 -2.02
C VAL A 96 -11.19 -4.91 -0.93
N PHE A 97 -11.61 -4.86 0.34
CA PHE A 97 -10.69 -4.79 1.48
C PHE A 97 -9.71 -5.97 1.50
N ARG A 98 -10.19 -7.19 1.27
CA ARG A 98 -9.31 -8.37 1.20
C ARG A 98 -8.34 -8.29 0.04
N ALA A 99 -8.82 -7.91 -1.13
CA ALA A 99 -8.00 -7.78 -2.31
C ALA A 99 -6.87 -6.75 -2.11
N LEU A 100 -7.20 -5.56 -1.64
CA LEU A 100 -6.22 -4.51 -1.36
C LEU A 100 -5.29 -4.87 -0.19
N GLY A 101 -5.81 -5.51 0.87
CA GLY A 101 -5.01 -6.00 1.99
C GLY A 101 -3.93 -6.99 1.54
N TYR A 102 -4.24 -7.92 0.64
CA TYR A 102 -3.23 -8.84 0.10
C TYR A 102 -2.34 -8.19 -0.97
N ALA A 103 -2.83 -7.18 -1.69
CA ALA A 103 -2.03 -6.44 -2.65
C ALA A 103 -0.85 -5.69 -1.99
N THR A 104 -0.93 -5.38 -0.69
CA THR A 104 0.19 -4.80 0.09
C THR A 104 1.44 -5.67 0.09
N ALA A 105 1.36 -6.96 -0.29
CA ALA A 105 2.51 -7.86 -0.42
C ALA A 105 3.66 -7.25 -1.24
N VAL A 106 3.36 -6.43 -2.24
CA VAL A 106 4.36 -5.74 -3.06
C VAL A 106 5.16 -4.75 -2.22
N GLY A 107 4.56 -4.20 -1.17
CA GLY A 107 5.22 -3.29 -0.26
C GLY A 107 6.43 -3.88 0.49
N LEU A 108 6.58 -5.21 0.56
CA LEU A 108 7.72 -5.85 1.25
C LEU A 108 9.11 -5.46 0.73
N VAL A 109 9.21 -4.85 -0.43
CA VAL A 109 10.50 -4.43 -1.00
C VAL A 109 10.74 -2.92 -0.91
N PHE A 110 9.81 -2.15 -0.32
CA PHE A 110 9.94 -0.68 -0.29
C PHE A 110 11.08 -0.19 0.61
N TRP A 111 11.52 -1.00 1.58
CA TRP A 111 12.70 -0.74 2.41
C TRP A 111 14.02 -0.77 1.63
N ILE A 112 14.05 -1.39 0.44
CA ILE A 112 15.25 -1.46 -0.40
C ILE A 112 15.40 -0.12 -1.14
N PRO A 113 16.54 0.58 -1.02
CA PRO A 113 16.79 1.83 -1.71
C PRO A 113 16.54 1.68 -3.22
N TYR A 114 15.84 2.67 -3.80
CA TYR A 114 15.48 2.71 -5.22
C TYR A 114 14.51 1.60 -5.70
N ALA A 115 14.23 0.57 -4.91
CA ALA A 115 13.28 -0.46 -5.30
C ALA A 115 11.86 0.10 -5.49
N SER A 116 11.51 1.17 -4.79
CA SER A 116 10.25 1.89 -4.92
C SER A 116 9.97 2.38 -6.35
N ILE A 117 11.02 2.71 -7.13
CA ILE A 117 10.88 3.13 -8.54
C ILE A 117 10.19 2.06 -9.39
N VAL A 118 10.50 0.78 -9.12
CA VAL A 118 9.89 -0.35 -9.84
C VAL A 118 8.68 -0.91 -9.08
N ALA A 119 8.79 -0.98 -7.75
CA ALA A 119 7.77 -1.58 -6.92
C ALA A 119 6.48 -0.75 -6.87
N LEU A 120 6.56 0.58 -6.97
CA LEU A 120 5.38 1.45 -6.93
C LEU A 120 4.49 1.28 -8.18
N PRO A 121 5.00 1.37 -9.44
CA PRO A 121 4.21 1.04 -10.61
C PRO A 121 3.66 -0.40 -10.57
N TYR A 122 4.46 -1.34 -10.07
CA TYR A 122 4.03 -2.71 -9.94
C TYR A 122 2.93 -2.90 -8.88
N SER A 123 3.00 -2.19 -7.76
CA SER A 123 1.94 -2.21 -6.74
C SER A 123 0.59 -1.69 -7.28
N LEU A 124 0.63 -0.66 -8.12
CA LEU A 124 -0.56 -0.15 -8.81
C LEU A 124 -1.14 -1.15 -9.80
N TYR A 125 -0.27 -1.85 -10.55
CA TYR A 125 -0.69 -2.94 -11.42
C TYR A 125 -1.37 -4.05 -10.62
N VAL A 126 -0.76 -4.51 -9.52
CA VAL A 126 -1.32 -5.56 -8.65
C VAL A 126 -2.64 -5.12 -8.01
N ALA A 127 -2.73 -3.89 -7.51
CA ALA A 127 -3.96 -3.33 -6.97
C ALA A 127 -5.08 -3.25 -8.03
N THR A 128 -4.73 -2.85 -9.26
CA THR A 128 -5.67 -2.81 -10.38
C THR A 128 -6.19 -4.21 -10.72
N VAL A 129 -5.29 -5.21 -10.79
CA VAL A 129 -5.68 -6.61 -11.02
C VAL A 129 -6.56 -7.11 -9.88
N ALA A 130 -6.21 -6.81 -8.63
CA ALA A 130 -6.96 -7.20 -7.46
C ALA A 130 -8.41 -6.70 -7.49
N VAL A 131 -8.59 -5.40 -7.76
CA VAL A 131 -9.92 -4.78 -7.87
C VAL A 131 -10.69 -5.35 -9.07
N LYS A 132 -10.04 -5.52 -10.22
CA LYS A 132 -10.63 -6.08 -11.44
C LYS A 132 -11.19 -7.48 -11.20
N GLU A 133 -10.37 -8.38 -10.67
CA GLU A 133 -10.74 -9.79 -10.49
C GLU A 133 -11.83 -9.97 -9.43
N VAL A 134 -11.74 -9.24 -8.31
CA VAL A 134 -12.69 -9.38 -7.19
C VAL A 134 -14.06 -8.76 -7.49
N LEU A 135 -14.10 -7.68 -8.28
CA LEU A 135 -15.35 -7.01 -8.67
C LEU A 135 -15.87 -7.43 -10.05
N PHE A 136 -15.14 -8.26 -10.80
CA PHE A 136 -15.48 -8.69 -12.17
C PHE A 136 -15.75 -7.51 -13.11
N ILE A 137 -14.93 -6.45 -13.03
CA ILE A 137 -15.07 -5.24 -13.83
C ILE A 137 -14.01 -5.16 -14.94
N SER A 138 -14.23 -4.27 -15.91
CA SER A 138 -13.27 -4.04 -16.98
C SER A 138 -11.96 -3.43 -16.46
N TRP A 139 -10.84 -3.73 -17.13
CA TRP A 139 -9.52 -3.19 -16.80
C TRP A 139 -9.49 -1.66 -16.68
N ARG A 140 -10.16 -0.96 -17.62
CA ARG A 140 -10.19 0.52 -17.60
C ARG A 140 -10.83 1.08 -16.34
N ARG A 141 -11.94 0.49 -15.88
CA ARG A 141 -12.62 0.91 -14.65
C ARG A 141 -11.79 0.59 -13.42
N ALA A 142 -11.17 -0.58 -13.37
CA ALA A 142 -10.29 -0.97 -12.26
C ALA A 142 -9.05 -0.07 -12.19
N ALA A 143 -8.42 0.24 -13.33
CA ALA A 143 -7.29 1.15 -13.39
C ALA A 143 -7.65 2.56 -12.93
N ALA A 144 -8.78 3.10 -13.39
CA ALA A 144 -9.25 4.40 -12.94
C ALA A 144 -9.46 4.42 -11.41
N ALA A 145 -10.08 3.38 -10.84
CA ALA A 145 -10.31 3.28 -9.40
C ALA A 145 -9.03 3.15 -8.58
N ALA A 146 -7.97 2.55 -9.13
CA ALA A 146 -6.67 2.42 -8.47
C ALA A 146 -5.81 3.68 -8.62
N LEU A 147 -5.83 4.34 -9.79
CA LEU A 147 -4.98 5.48 -10.11
C LEU A 147 -5.52 6.81 -9.57
N VAL A 148 -6.84 7.01 -9.56
CA VAL A 148 -7.45 8.26 -9.08
C VAL A 148 -7.10 8.56 -7.61
N PRO A 149 -7.15 7.60 -6.66
CA PRO A 149 -6.74 7.85 -5.29
C PRO A 149 -5.27 8.26 -5.17
N LEU A 150 -4.40 7.60 -5.93
CA LEU A 150 -2.98 7.96 -5.94
C LEU A 150 -2.75 9.36 -6.50
N GLY A 151 -3.40 9.67 -7.64
CA GLY A 151 -3.33 11.00 -8.24
C GLY A 151 -3.83 12.08 -7.30
N ALA A 152 -4.90 11.82 -6.55
CA ALA A 152 -5.42 12.75 -5.54
C ALA A 152 -4.42 12.96 -4.39
N VAL A 153 -3.80 11.89 -3.88
CA VAL A 153 -2.76 11.99 -2.83
C VAL A 153 -1.55 12.79 -3.33
N LEU A 154 -1.07 12.48 -4.54
CA LEU A 154 0.05 13.22 -5.14
C LEU A 154 -0.29 14.69 -5.36
N LEU A 155 -1.50 14.99 -5.83
CA LEU A 155 -1.97 16.37 -6.01
C LEU A 155 -2.01 17.11 -4.67
N VAL A 156 -2.56 16.49 -3.63
CA VAL A 156 -2.60 17.10 -2.30
C VAL A 156 -1.20 17.33 -1.75
N MET A 157 -0.29 16.36 -1.90
CA MET A 157 1.12 16.54 -1.50
C MET A 157 1.78 17.71 -2.25
N LEU A 158 1.54 17.82 -3.56
CA LEU A 158 2.07 18.90 -4.39
C LEU A 158 1.52 20.27 -3.97
N LEU A 159 0.22 20.34 -3.65
CA LEU A 159 -0.42 21.57 -3.17
C LEU A 159 0.08 21.97 -1.77
N LEU A 160 0.30 21.02 -0.88
CA LEU A 160 0.80 21.28 0.47
C LEU A 160 2.29 21.64 0.49
N ALA A 161 3.09 21.04 -0.40
CA ALA A 161 4.51 21.36 -0.55
C ALA A 161 4.74 22.77 -1.12
N GLY A 162 3.73 23.34 -1.78
CA GLY A 162 3.85 24.61 -2.50
C GLY A 162 4.80 24.56 -3.70
N PRO A 163 4.89 25.61 -4.49
CA PRO A 163 5.77 25.62 -5.67
C PRO A 163 7.26 25.50 -5.32
N THR A 164 7.68 26.01 -4.16
CA THR A 164 9.08 25.89 -3.66
C THR A 164 9.40 24.50 -3.12
N GLY A 165 8.48 23.88 -2.38
CA GLY A 165 8.69 22.52 -1.83
C GLY A 165 8.66 21.42 -2.91
N ALA A 166 7.89 21.60 -3.98
CA ALA A 166 7.92 20.68 -5.11
C ALA A 166 9.26 20.71 -5.85
N TYR A 167 9.90 21.90 -5.95
CA TYR A 167 11.23 22.06 -6.53
C TYR A 167 12.32 21.40 -5.66
N GLU A 168 12.26 21.57 -4.33
CA GLU A 168 13.23 20.95 -3.41
C GLU A 168 13.09 19.44 -3.39
N LEU A 169 11.86 18.89 -3.39
CA LEU A 169 11.63 17.45 -3.46
C LEU A 169 12.12 16.80 -4.77
N LEU A 170 12.07 17.53 -5.89
CA LEU A 170 12.45 17.03 -7.20
C LEU A 170 13.94 17.24 -7.53
N LEU A 171 14.54 18.33 -7.02
CA LEU A 171 15.89 18.74 -7.41
C LEU A 171 16.93 18.61 -6.28
N ASN A 172 16.51 18.60 -5.02
CA ASN A 172 17.34 18.36 -3.85
C ASN A 172 16.71 17.26 -3.00
N PRO A 173 16.88 15.97 -3.33
CA PRO A 173 16.45 14.92 -2.44
C PRO A 173 17.12 15.08 -1.08
N PRO A 174 16.37 14.93 0.04
CA PRO A 174 16.94 15.05 1.39
C PRO A 174 18.01 13.97 1.56
N GLY A 175 19.29 14.35 1.56
CA GLY A 175 20.39 13.38 1.71
C GLY A 175 21.77 13.80 1.22
N GLU A 176 22.01 15.09 0.88
CA GLU A 176 23.38 15.60 0.72
C GLU A 176 23.77 16.54 1.85
#